data_ffe41620c9bfde12dda5e527259ff8d1
#
_entry.id   ffe41620c9bfde12dda5e527259ff8d1
#
_cell.length_a   1.000
_cell.length_b   1.000
_cell.length_c   1.000
_cell.angle_alpha   90.00
_cell.angle_beta   90.00
_cell.angle_gamma   90.00
#
_symmetry.space_group_name_H-M   'P 1'
#
loop_
_entity.id
_entity.type
_entity.pdbx_description
1 polymer ?
#
loop_
_entity_poly.entity_id
_entity_poly.type
_entity_poly.pdbx_seq_one_letter_code
_entity_poly.pdbx_strand_id
1 'polypeptide(L)'
;MANTFKNMTLRGDSINADTLTNVGDFGGTSNAVASGSQITLIGMTIANITSGVINVGIKLINGSNETWLVKDAPIPTGGSLIALGGDQKVCMQFVSGGVGDTISVISNTANSMHVVLSYLEIT
;
A
#
# COMPACT_ATOMS: atom_id res chain seq x y z
N MET A 1 -12.75 14.79 -16.69
CA MET A 1 -11.89 14.49 -15.52
C MET A 1 -12.75 14.31 -14.29
N ALA A 2 -12.60 13.23 -13.60
CA ALA A 2 -13.38 12.95 -12.39
C ALA A 2 -12.43 12.72 -11.21
N ASN A 3 -12.83 13.23 -10.05
CA ASN A 3 -12.12 13.03 -8.78
C ASN A 3 -13.00 12.17 -7.90
N THR A 4 -12.50 11.02 -7.50
CA THR A 4 -13.28 10.06 -6.71
C THR A 4 -12.45 9.60 -5.51
N PHE A 5 -13.01 9.78 -4.32
CA PHE A 5 -12.41 9.21 -3.11
C PHE A 5 -12.78 7.73 -2.99
N LYS A 6 -11.80 6.90 -2.72
CA LYS A 6 -11.96 5.46 -2.63
C LYS A 6 -11.17 4.90 -1.45
N ASN A 7 -11.52 3.69 -1.05
CA ASN A 7 -10.70 2.93 -0.11
C ASN A 7 -10.41 1.56 -0.70
N MET A 8 -9.35 0.95 -0.22
CA MET A 8 -8.99 -0.43 -0.51
C MET A 8 -8.55 -1.13 0.75
N THR A 9 -8.79 -2.41 0.80
CA THR A 9 -8.40 -3.23 1.94
C THR A 9 -7.58 -4.42 1.45
N LEU A 10 -6.59 -4.79 2.25
CA LEU A 10 -5.85 -6.04 2.08
C LEU A 10 -6.01 -6.82 3.36
N ARG A 11 -6.54 -8.04 3.25
CA ARG A 11 -6.75 -8.90 4.40
C ARG A 11 -5.59 -9.87 4.55
N GLY A 12 -5.22 -10.14 5.79
CA GLY A 12 -4.04 -10.90 6.12
C GLY A 12 -4.08 -12.37 5.75
N ASP A 13 -5.24 -12.89 5.42
CA ASP A 13 -5.39 -14.33 5.12
C ASP A 13 -4.78 -14.76 3.78
N SER A 14 -4.23 -13.84 3.01
CA SER A 14 -3.58 -14.14 1.73
C SER A 14 -2.15 -13.64 1.65
N ILE A 15 -1.56 -13.24 2.78
CA ILE A 15 -0.20 -12.69 2.82
C ILE A 15 0.76 -13.77 3.26
N ASN A 16 1.82 -13.99 2.47
CA ASN A 16 2.91 -14.88 2.82
C ASN A 16 4.00 -14.11 3.57
N ALA A 17 4.70 -14.80 4.48
CA ALA A 17 5.81 -14.20 5.22
C ALA A 17 6.93 -13.76 4.28
N ASP A 18 7.51 -12.59 4.57
CA ASP A 18 8.66 -12.03 3.86
C ASP A 18 8.45 -11.89 2.34
N THR A 19 7.20 -11.71 1.93
CA THR A 19 6.84 -11.56 0.51
C THR A 19 6.09 -10.25 0.30
N LEU A 20 6.55 -9.44 -0.66
CA LEU A 20 5.86 -8.20 -1.03
C LEU A 20 4.51 -8.52 -1.67
N THR A 21 3.47 -7.83 -1.22
CA THR A 21 2.12 -7.96 -1.74
C THR A 21 1.62 -6.58 -2.16
N ASN A 22 1.18 -6.45 -3.40
CA ASN A 22 0.61 -5.19 -3.89
C ASN A 22 -0.70 -4.89 -3.18
N VAL A 23 -0.85 -3.65 -2.73
CA VAL A 23 -2.07 -3.19 -2.08
C VAL A 23 -2.92 -2.49 -3.12
N GLY A 24 -4.17 -2.92 -3.19
CA GLY A 24 -5.17 -2.25 -4.00
C GLY A 24 -5.16 -2.65 -5.47
N ASP A 25 -6.06 -2.04 -6.21
CA ASP A 25 -6.21 -2.21 -7.65
C ASP A 25 -6.45 -0.83 -8.25
N PHE A 26 -5.45 -0.31 -8.94
CA PHE A 26 -5.51 1.02 -9.52
C PHE A 26 -5.82 0.99 -11.02
N GLY A 27 -6.27 -0.17 -11.52
CA GLY A 27 -6.81 -0.31 -12.87
C GLY A 27 -5.81 -0.67 -13.95
N GLY A 28 -4.52 -0.62 -13.67
CA GLY A 28 -3.48 -0.97 -14.63
C GLY A 28 -3.02 -2.41 -14.51
N THR A 29 -1.95 -2.73 -15.21
CA THR A 29 -1.33 -4.06 -15.20
C THR A 29 -0.78 -4.36 -13.80
N SER A 30 -1.05 -5.54 -13.27
CA SER A 30 -0.62 -5.97 -11.94
C SER A 30 -1.04 -4.99 -10.84
N ASN A 31 -2.25 -4.43 -10.99
CA ASN A 31 -2.85 -3.49 -10.04
C ASN A 31 -2.13 -2.15 -9.94
N ALA A 32 -1.26 -1.83 -10.88
CA ALA A 32 -0.58 -0.53 -10.93
C ALA A 32 -1.54 0.57 -11.39
N VAL A 33 -1.11 1.82 -11.28
CA VAL A 33 -1.89 2.98 -11.75
C VAL A 33 -2.08 2.87 -13.26
N ALA A 34 -3.32 3.02 -13.71
CA ALA A 34 -3.65 2.93 -15.12
C ALA A 34 -3.24 4.17 -15.89
N SER A 35 -3.02 4.00 -17.21
CA SER A 35 -2.80 5.13 -18.11
C SER A 35 -3.99 6.09 -18.05
N GLY A 36 -3.71 7.38 -17.93
CA GLY A 36 -4.73 8.41 -17.83
C GLY A 36 -5.25 8.66 -16.43
N SER A 37 -4.74 7.94 -15.44
CA SER A 37 -5.16 8.09 -14.04
C SER A 37 -4.02 8.61 -13.19
N GLN A 38 -4.37 9.33 -12.13
CA GLN A 38 -3.47 9.71 -11.04
C GLN A 38 -4.10 9.30 -9.72
N ILE A 39 -3.27 8.81 -8.82
CA ILE A 39 -3.72 8.37 -7.50
C ILE A 39 -3.00 9.21 -6.45
N THR A 40 -3.75 9.76 -5.52
CA THR A 40 -3.17 10.40 -4.33
C THR A 40 -3.54 9.56 -3.11
N LEU A 41 -2.54 8.96 -2.49
CA LEU A 41 -2.72 8.19 -1.26
C LEU A 41 -2.85 9.18 -0.10
N ILE A 42 -3.95 9.13 0.62
CA ILE A 42 -4.27 10.08 1.69
C ILE A 42 -4.26 9.44 3.07
N GLY A 43 -4.34 8.13 3.17
CA GLY A 43 -4.26 7.44 4.44
C GLY A 43 -3.93 5.98 4.25
N MET A 44 -3.14 5.43 5.16
CA MET A 44 -2.80 4.01 5.16
C MET A 44 -2.58 3.54 6.58
N THR A 45 -3.29 2.49 6.97
CA THR A 45 -3.20 1.90 8.30
C THR A 45 -2.96 0.40 8.16
N ILE A 46 -2.01 -0.11 8.93
CA ILE A 46 -1.74 -1.55 9.02
C ILE A 46 -2.02 -1.99 10.45
N ALA A 47 -2.96 -2.92 10.61
CA ALA A 47 -3.29 -3.47 11.92
C ALA A 47 -2.66 -4.86 12.10
N ASN A 48 -2.07 -5.10 13.26
CA ASN A 48 -1.56 -6.42 13.64
C ASN A 48 -2.72 -7.26 14.17
N ILE A 49 -3.04 -8.34 13.47
CA ILE A 49 -4.15 -9.24 13.83
C ILE A 49 -3.67 -10.53 14.51
N THR A 50 -2.40 -10.58 14.93
CA THR A 50 -1.82 -11.75 15.58
C THR A 50 -1.66 -11.54 17.07
N SER A 51 -1.25 -12.59 17.78
CA SER A 51 -0.98 -12.55 19.22
C SER A 51 0.48 -12.22 19.55
N GLY A 52 1.28 -11.88 18.57
CA GLY A 52 2.68 -11.51 18.75
C GLY A 52 3.04 -10.23 18.00
N VAL A 53 4.24 -9.72 18.23
CA VAL A 53 4.75 -8.55 17.50
C VAL A 53 5.07 -8.96 16.08
N ILE A 54 4.70 -8.12 15.10
CA ILE A 54 5.09 -8.30 13.70
C ILE A 54 5.94 -7.12 13.25
N ASN A 55 6.81 -7.35 12.28
CA ASN A 55 7.58 -6.29 11.63
C ASN A 55 7.08 -6.12 10.21
N VAL A 56 6.73 -4.90 9.84
CA VAL A 56 6.11 -4.61 8.55
C VAL A 56 6.92 -3.58 7.78
N GLY A 57 6.79 -3.62 6.47
CA GLY A 57 7.37 -2.64 5.58
C GLY A 57 6.39 -2.24 4.49
N ILE A 58 6.62 -1.06 3.93
CA ILE A 58 5.82 -0.52 2.84
C ILE A 58 6.78 0.03 1.80
N LYS A 59 6.61 -0.41 0.54
CA LYS A 59 7.39 0.08 -0.59
C LYS A 59 6.52 0.78 -1.60
N LEU A 60 7.01 1.89 -2.12
CA LEU A 60 6.50 2.52 -3.32
C LEU A 60 7.37 2.07 -4.49
N ILE A 61 6.77 1.55 -5.53
CA ILE A 61 7.49 1.02 -6.69
C ILE A 61 7.18 1.86 -7.91
N ASN A 62 8.22 2.52 -8.43
CA ASN A 62 8.17 3.34 -9.65
C ASN A 62 8.99 2.63 -10.74
N GLY A 63 8.35 1.88 -11.60
CA GLY A 63 9.07 1.10 -12.61
C GLY A 63 10.02 0.11 -11.93
N SER A 64 11.33 0.30 -12.09
CA SER A 64 12.34 -0.54 -11.45
C SER A 64 12.86 0.02 -10.14
N ASN A 65 12.42 1.22 -9.74
CA ASN A 65 12.86 1.86 -8.50
C ASN A 65 11.93 1.51 -7.36
N GLU A 66 12.47 0.92 -6.31
CA GLU A 66 11.72 0.54 -5.12
C GLU A 66 12.17 1.40 -3.96
N THR A 67 11.26 2.10 -3.33
CA THR A 67 11.55 3.00 -2.23
C THR A 67 10.75 2.61 -1.00
N TRP A 68 11.43 2.40 0.11
CA TRP A 68 10.79 2.13 1.37
C TRP A 68 10.12 3.39 1.91
N LEU A 69 8.84 3.30 2.22
CA LEU A 69 8.15 4.29 3.05
C LEU A 69 8.31 3.93 4.53
N VAL A 70 8.27 2.63 4.81
CA VAL A 70 8.47 2.06 6.15
C VAL A 70 9.25 0.77 5.96
N LYS A 71 10.26 0.55 6.81
CA LYS A 71 11.05 -0.69 6.76
C LYS A 71 11.17 -1.27 8.17
N ASP A 72 10.77 -2.53 8.31
CA ASP A 72 10.91 -3.30 9.56
C ASP A 72 10.33 -2.58 10.80
N ALA A 73 9.19 -1.91 10.63
CA ALA A 73 8.52 -1.26 11.75
C ALA A 73 7.80 -2.29 12.60
N PRO A 74 8.06 -2.35 13.93
CA PRO A 74 7.37 -3.29 14.79
C PRO A 74 5.96 -2.78 15.10
N ILE A 75 4.98 -3.67 15.03
CA ILE A 75 3.61 -3.40 15.45
C ILE A 75 3.28 -4.37 16.58
N PRO A 76 3.03 -3.88 17.80
CA PRO A 76 2.69 -4.76 18.91
C PRO A 76 1.32 -5.40 18.72
N THR A 77 1.08 -6.46 19.47
CA THR A 77 -0.21 -7.14 19.52
C THR A 77 -1.33 -6.15 19.82
N GLY A 78 -2.37 -6.17 19.01
CA GLY A 78 -3.51 -5.26 19.16
C GLY A 78 -3.24 -3.84 18.71
N GLY A 79 -2.03 -3.57 18.17
CA GLY A 79 -1.66 -2.25 17.69
C GLY A 79 -1.85 -2.07 16.20
N SER A 80 -1.61 -0.86 15.75
CA SER A 80 -1.64 -0.52 14.33
C SER A 80 -0.58 0.53 14.02
N LEU A 81 -0.15 0.55 12.76
CA LEU A 81 0.76 1.55 12.22
C LEU A 81 -0.03 2.46 11.29
N ILE A 82 -0.01 3.76 11.56
CA ILE A 82 -0.55 4.75 10.64
C ILE A 82 0.61 5.24 9.79
N ALA A 83 0.73 4.69 8.58
CA ALA A 83 1.86 4.97 7.70
C ALA A 83 1.68 6.27 6.94
N LEU A 84 0.45 6.61 6.59
CA LEU A 84 0.09 7.85 5.91
C LEU A 84 -1.09 8.47 6.63
N GLY A 85 -1.02 9.78 6.84
CA GLY A 85 -2.09 10.52 7.48
C GLY A 85 -1.69 11.96 7.69
N GLY A 86 -2.62 12.79 8.10
CA GLY A 86 -2.36 14.22 8.32
C GLY A 86 -1.91 14.90 7.05
N ASP A 87 -0.72 15.49 7.08
CA ASP A 87 -0.18 16.25 5.95
C ASP A 87 0.62 15.40 4.97
N GLN A 88 0.86 14.12 5.28
CA GLN A 88 1.62 13.26 4.38
C GLN A 88 0.73 12.61 3.35
N LYS A 89 1.04 12.85 2.09
CA LYS A 89 0.37 12.27 0.95
C LYS A 89 1.40 11.74 -0.03
N VAL A 90 1.04 10.68 -0.74
CA VAL A 90 1.90 10.10 -1.77
C VAL A 90 1.14 10.13 -3.08
N CYS A 91 1.75 10.73 -4.10
CA CYS A 91 1.17 10.76 -5.44
C CYS A 91 1.72 9.61 -6.25
N MET A 92 0.82 8.89 -6.91
CA MET A 92 1.16 7.78 -7.80
C MET A 92 0.62 8.07 -9.18
N GLN A 93 1.38 7.69 -10.21
CA GLN A 93 1.01 8.01 -11.57
C GLN A 93 1.47 6.93 -12.55
N PHE A 94 0.96 7.01 -13.77
CA PHE A 94 1.41 6.20 -14.88
C PHE A 94 2.36 7.06 -15.72
N VAL A 95 3.56 6.53 -15.98
CA VAL A 95 4.54 7.18 -16.84
C VAL A 95 4.37 6.62 -18.25
N SER A 96 4.21 7.50 -19.24
CA SER A 96 4.03 7.12 -20.64
C SER A 96 5.17 6.22 -21.12
N GLY A 97 4.80 5.09 -21.71
CA GLY A 97 5.76 4.11 -22.20
C GLY A 97 6.29 3.16 -21.11
N GLY A 98 5.83 3.31 -19.88
CA GLY A 98 6.24 2.48 -18.76
C GLY A 98 5.09 1.73 -18.11
N VAL A 99 5.27 1.42 -16.85
CA VAL A 99 4.23 0.84 -16.01
C VAL A 99 3.83 1.87 -14.96
N GLY A 100 2.60 1.74 -14.45
CA GLY A 100 2.14 2.61 -13.38
C GLY A 100 2.83 2.30 -12.04
N ASP A 101 2.75 3.24 -11.13
CA ASP A 101 3.27 3.05 -9.78
C ASP A 101 2.43 2.04 -9.01
N THR A 102 3.07 1.31 -8.10
CA THR A 102 2.39 0.39 -7.17
C THR A 102 2.84 0.67 -5.75
N ILE A 103 2.00 0.28 -4.80
CA ILE A 103 2.37 0.27 -3.40
C ILE A 103 2.24 -1.16 -2.88
N SER A 104 3.26 -1.60 -2.15
CA SER A 104 3.34 -2.98 -1.67
C SER A 104 3.67 -3.00 -0.19
N VAL A 105 3.19 -4.04 0.48
CA VAL A 105 3.44 -4.26 1.90
C VAL A 105 4.14 -5.60 2.11
N ILE A 106 4.87 -5.71 3.20
CA ILE A 106 5.56 -6.94 3.59
C ILE A 106 5.47 -7.10 5.10
N SER A 107 5.35 -8.33 5.57
CA SER A 107 5.41 -8.67 6.99
C SER A 107 6.30 -9.87 7.17
N ASN A 108 7.01 -9.93 8.30
CA ASN A 108 7.83 -11.10 8.63
C ASN A 108 6.98 -12.31 9.08
N THR A 109 5.67 -12.15 9.19
CA THR A 109 4.75 -13.20 9.66
C THR A 109 3.61 -13.34 8.65
N ALA A 110 3.31 -14.57 8.26
CA ALA A 110 2.19 -14.84 7.36
C ALA A 110 0.86 -14.53 8.03
N ASN A 111 -0.10 -14.07 7.23
CA ASN A 111 -1.49 -13.84 7.66
C ASN A 111 -1.60 -12.97 8.92
N SER A 112 -0.79 -11.90 8.97
CA SER A 112 -0.56 -11.18 10.23
C SER A 112 -1.14 -9.77 10.26
N MET A 113 -1.61 -9.24 9.14
CA MET A 113 -2.03 -7.84 9.10
C MET A 113 -3.26 -7.63 8.24
N HIS A 114 -4.05 -6.63 8.63
CA HIS A 114 -5.07 -6.05 7.77
C HIS A 114 -4.62 -4.65 7.38
N VAL A 115 -4.75 -4.29 6.10
CA VAL A 115 -4.32 -3.00 5.58
C VAL A 115 -5.54 -2.28 5.02
N VAL A 116 -5.67 -1.01 5.40
CA VAL A 116 -6.69 -0.11 4.83
C VAL A 116 -5.97 1.06 4.18
N LEU A 117 -6.31 1.34 2.94
CA LEU A 117 -5.74 2.41 2.16
C LEU A 117 -6.87 3.32 1.67
N SER A 118 -6.74 4.62 1.93
CA SER A 118 -7.66 5.63 1.42
C SER A 118 -6.95 6.46 0.36
N TYR A 119 -7.62 6.71 -0.75
CA TYR A 119 -6.99 7.43 -1.85
C TYR A 119 -7.99 8.23 -2.66
N LEU A 120 -7.46 9.20 -3.39
CA LEU A 120 -8.20 9.99 -4.39
C LEU A 120 -7.75 9.54 -5.77
N GLU A 121 -8.71 9.15 -6.60
CA GLU A 121 -8.45 8.82 -8.00
C GLU A 121 -8.87 10.00 -8.88
N ILE A 122 -7.97 10.43 -9.74
CA ILE A 122 -8.18 11.51 -10.70
C ILE A 122 -8.06 10.89 -12.10
N THR A 123 -9.13 10.94 -12.85
CA THR A 123 -9.16 10.39 -14.21
C THR A 123 -9.53 11.43 -15.25
#